data_f68bfd20f652053c5bbb24c803bca7c8
#
_entry.id   f68bfd20f652053c5bbb24c803bca7c8
#
_cell.length_a   1.000
_cell.length_b   1.000
_cell.length_c   1.000
_cell.angle_alpha   90.00
_cell.angle_beta   90.00
_cell.angle_gamma   90.00
#
_symmetry.space_group_name_H-M   'P 1'
#
loop_
_entity.id
_entity.type
_entity.pdbx_description
1 polymer ?
#
loop_
_entity_poly.entity_id
_entity_poly.type
_entity_poly.pdbx_seq_one_letter_code
_entity_poly.pdbx_strand_id
1 'polypeptide(L)'
;MKRVKCYLFFLFAAVSHGQLLAQPITVVSPDGFIKLEINNDGKGLGYKVTKKDGTIVQSADPMGFSFANASSFREALEMELLTRNEVDEYWTSPTGSAGTIRNHYNEATIEIREEGIGRKLQLIARAYNDGVAFRYLFPEMFSNDSILITQEHTSFAFASTDSCYWAPYDDFAYESLYRWDAVASAKASSTPFTVKKQSGAWVSIHEAELVDYSEMYLKPIESKSGAFESTLHPWPDGVACRAKGAYSTPWRCVLIESSAAGLFTSNLI
;
A
#
# COMPACT_ATOMS: atom_id res chain seq x y z
N MET A 1 67.38 -40.96 -5.58
CA MET A 1 66.32 -40.25 -6.26
C MET A 1 65.15 -40.02 -5.28
N LYS A 2 65.02 -38.83 -4.72
CA LYS A 2 63.89 -38.47 -3.82
C LYS A 2 62.81 -37.83 -4.65
N ARG A 3 61.57 -38.40 -4.65
CA ARG A 3 60.40 -37.85 -5.32
C ARG A 3 59.76 -36.79 -4.40
N VAL A 4 59.72 -35.55 -4.86
CA VAL A 4 59.00 -34.46 -4.22
C VAL A 4 57.50 -34.52 -4.72
N LYS A 5 56.59 -34.75 -3.80
CA LYS A 5 55.12 -34.63 -4.09
C LYS A 5 54.71 -33.19 -3.89
N CYS A 6 54.31 -32.52 -4.98
CA CYS A 6 53.72 -31.18 -4.96
C CYS A 6 52.20 -31.34 -4.70
N TYR A 7 51.71 -30.83 -3.57
CA TYR A 7 50.29 -30.75 -3.27
C TYR A 7 49.77 -29.37 -3.74
N LEU A 8 48.92 -29.39 -4.75
CA LEU A 8 48.22 -28.19 -5.22
C LEU A 8 47.00 -27.97 -4.31
N PHE A 9 47.02 -26.93 -3.46
CA PHE A 9 45.90 -26.51 -2.66
C PHE A 9 44.99 -25.59 -3.55
N PHE A 10 43.81 -26.07 -3.93
CA PHE A 10 42.76 -25.24 -4.50
C PHE A 10 42.08 -24.47 -3.38
N LEU A 11 42.32 -23.17 -3.32
CA LEU A 11 41.57 -22.26 -2.48
C LEU A 11 40.20 -21.96 -3.17
N PHE A 12 39.14 -22.59 -2.69
CA PHE A 12 37.79 -22.20 -3.10
C PHE A 12 37.44 -20.90 -2.37
N ALA A 13 37.49 -19.77 -3.07
CA ALA A 13 36.93 -18.53 -2.59
C ALA A 13 35.39 -18.64 -2.70
N ALA A 14 34.70 -18.81 -1.57
CA ALA A 14 33.25 -18.68 -1.48
C ALA A 14 32.89 -17.22 -1.72
N VAL A 15 32.43 -16.89 -2.94
CA VAL A 15 31.82 -15.60 -3.22
C VAL A 15 30.47 -15.62 -2.55
N SER A 16 30.38 -15.02 -1.36
CA SER A 16 29.08 -14.71 -0.75
C SER A 16 28.38 -13.67 -1.60
N HIS A 17 27.35 -14.08 -2.35
CA HIS A 17 26.41 -13.16 -2.97
C HIS A 17 25.60 -12.52 -1.83
N GLY A 18 26.07 -11.42 -1.28
CA GLY A 18 25.24 -10.55 -0.46
C GLY A 18 24.14 -10.02 -1.37
N GLN A 19 22.89 -10.36 -1.09
CA GLN A 19 21.75 -9.68 -1.73
C GLN A 19 21.88 -8.19 -1.43
N LEU A 20 22.17 -7.39 -2.44
CA LEU A 20 22.07 -5.94 -2.34
C LEU A 20 20.59 -5.65 -2.15
N LEU A 21 20.19 -5.28 -0.92
CA LEU A 21 18.82 -4.81 -0.66
C LEU A 21 18.55 -3.60 -1.57
N ALA A 22 17.45 -3.63 -2.29
CA ALA A 22 17.05 -2.51 -3.14
C ALA A 22 16.89 -1.25 -2.27
N GLN A 23 17.45 -0.12 -2.73
CA GLN A 23 17.25 1.15 -2.03
C GLN A 23 15.76 1.53 -2.08
N PRO A 24 15.20 2.03 -0.97
CA PRO A 24 13.81 2.45 -0.94
C PRO A 24 13.54 3.58 -1.93
N ILE A 25 12.37 3.55 -2.57
CA ILE A 25 11.92 4.60 -3.47
C ILE A 25 11.00 5.52 -2.69
N THR A 26 11.42 6.76 -2.51
CA THR A 26 10.69 7.76 -1.71
C THR A 26 10.00 8.77 -2.61
N VAL A 27 8.72 9.03 -2.37
CA VAL A 27 7.94 10.13 -2.93
C VAL A 27 7.69 11.14 -1.81
N VAL A 28 8.04 12.40 -2.05
CA VAL A 28 7.93 13.48 -1.05
C VAL A 28 6.84 14.43 -1.49
N SER A 29 6.00 14.91 -0.57
CA SER A 29 4.98 15.91 -0.86
C SER A 29 5.60 17.21 -1.41
N PRO A 30 4.86 18.03 -2.18
CA PRO A 30 5.37 19.28 -2.71
C PRO A 30 5.92 20.25 -1.64
N ASP A 31 5.33 20.25 -0.44
CA ASP A 31 5.80 21.03 0.72
C ASP A 31 6.98 20.40 1.49
N GLY A 32 7.36 19.17 1.15
CA GLY A 32 8.48 18.44 1.74
C GLY A 32 8.20 17.76 3.09
N PHE A 33 6.98 17.83 3.64
CA PHE A 33 6.70 17.34 5.00
C PHE A 33 6.23 15.89 5.07
N ILE A 34 5.55 15.40 4.03
CA ILE A 34 5.06 14.02 3.97
C ILE A 34 5.95 13.22 3.03
N LYS A 35 6.31 12.00 3.45
CA LYS A 35 7.10 11.07 2.64
C LYS A 35 6.39 9.73 2.59
N LEU A 36 6.19 9.22 1.39
CA LEU A 36 5.80 7.85 1.11
C LEU A 36 7.04 7.09 0.62
N GLU A 37 7.48 6.14 1.39
CA GLU A 37 8.60 5.27 1.07
C GLU A 37 8.07 3.89 0.67
N ILE A 38 8.45 3.41 -0.50
CA ILE A 38 8.21 2.04 -0.96
C ILE A 38 9.53 1.30 -0.82
N ASN A 39 9.52 0.18 -0.12
CA ASN A 39 10.70 -0.60 0.18
C ASN A 39 10.51 -2.09 -0.14
N ASN A 40 11.63 -2.78 -0.33
CA ASN A 40 11.70 -4.22 -0.37
C ASN A 40 12.93 -4.64 0.46
N ASP A 41 12.70 -5.10 1.66
CA ASP A 41 13.74 -5.43 2.64
C ASP A 41 14.19 -6.90 2.57
N GLY A 42 13.88 -7.59 1.46
CA GLY A 42 14.14 -9.01 1.27
C GLY A 42 13.09 -9.93 1.91
N LYS A 43 12.13 -9.38 2.66
CA LYS A 43 10.95 -10.09 3.18
C LYS A 43 9.72 -9.88 2.31
N GLY A 44 9.79 -8.91 1.39
CA GLY A 44 8.75 -8.55 0.45
C GLY A 44 8.54 -7.04 0.35
N LEU A 45 7.64 -6.67 -0.55
CA LEU A 45 7.28 -5.28 -0.80
C LEU A 45 6.55 -4.68 0.40
N GLY A 46 6.93 -3.49 0.81
CA GLY A 46 6.30 -2.75 1.89
C GLY A 46 6.27 -1.25 1.63
N TYR A 47 5.59 -0.52 2.51
CA TYR A 47 5.58 0.94 2.49
C TYR A 47 5.66 1.53 3.89
N LYS A 48 6.10 2.78 3.96
CA LYS A 48 6.09 3.60 5.17
C LYS A 48 5.73 5.04 4.84
N VAL A 49 4.83 5.59 5.62
CA VAL A 49 4.44 7.01 5.54
C VAL A 49 4.96 7.74 6.76
N THR A 50 5.67 8.83 6.54
CA THR A 50 6.15 9.70 7.61
C THR A 50 5.69 11.15 7.37
N LYS A 51 5.43 11.89 8.45
CA LYS A 51 5.24 13.35 8.41
C LYS A 51 6.28 13.99 9.32
N LYS A 52 7.11 14.85 8.76
CA LYS A 52 8.36 15.29 9.40
C LYS A 52 9.18 14.04 9.76
N ASP A 53 9.57 13.84 10.99
CA ASP A 53 10.35 12.66 11.40
C ASP A 53 9.52 11.57 12.10
N GLY A 54 8.18 11.75 12.15
CA GLY A 54 7.27 10.82 12.82
C GLY A 54 6.63 9.82 11.86
N THR A 55 6.65 8.52 12.19
CA THR A 55 5.91 7.50 11.44
C THR A 55 4.41 7.69 11.64
N ILE A 56 3.68 7.81 10.54
CA ILE A 56 2.22 7.93 10.49
C ILE A 56 1.58 6.55 10.41
N VAL A 57 1.91 5.78 9.39
CA VAL A 57 1.43 4.42 9.13
C VAL A 57 2.47 3.69 8.28
N GLN A 58 2.49 2.37 8.36
CA GLN A 58 3.33 1.53 7.51
C GLN A 58 2.66 0.17 7.26
N SER A 59 3.15 -0.56 6.27
CA SER A 59 2.73 -1.95 6.07
C SER A 59 3.13 -2.80 7.28
N ALA A 60 2.24 -3.71 7.66
CA ALA A 60 2.50 -4.70 8.71
C ALA A 60 3.05 -6.01 8.13
N ASP A 61 2.64 -6.33 6.91
CA ASP A 61 2.98 -7.54 6.16
C ASP A 61 3.37 -7.18 4.72
N PRO A 62 4.08 -8.09 4.02
CA PRO A 62 4.41 -7.89 2.60
C PRO A 62 3.16 -7.67 1.75
N MET A 63 3.23 -6.64 0.89
CA MET A 63 2.19 -6.27 -0.07
C MET A 63 2.18 -7.22 -1.27
N GLY A 64 1.05 -7.31 -1.96
CA GLY A 64 0.89 -8.10 -3.18
C GLY A 64 -0.51 -8.63 -3.37
N PHE A 65 -0.66 -9.73 -4.09
CA PHE A 65 -1.96 -10.29 -4.48
C PHE A 65 -1.99 -11.80 -4.36
N SER A 66 -3.17 -12.34 -4.03
CA SER A 66 -3.54 -13.73 -4.22
C SER A 66 -4.57 -13.84 -5.33
N PHE A 67 -4.47 -14.91 -6.12
CA PHE A 67 -5.32 -15.18 -7.28
C PHE A 67 -5.97 -16.56 -7.17
N ALA A 68 -7.16 -16.72 -7.75
CA ALA A 68 -7.82 -18.01 -7.84
C ALA A 68 -7.21 -18.91 -8.92
N ASN A 69 -6.62 -18.32 -9.96
CA ASN A 69 -6.16 -19.01 -11.16
C ASN A 69 -4.65 -18.91 -11.41
N ALA A 70 -3.89 -18.38 -10.46
CA ALA A 70 -2.43 -18.24 -10.55
C ALA A 70 -1.79 -18.30 -9.16
N SER A 71 -0.47 -18.52 -9.10
CA SER A 71 0.31 -18.34 -7.88
C SER A 71 0.19 -16.90 -7.37
N SER A 72 0.35 -16.70 -6.07
CA SER A 72 0.37 -15.35 -5.49
C SER A 72 1.50 -14.49 -6.09
N PHE A 73 1.28 -13.19 -6.14
CA PHE A 73 2.28 -12.19 -6.53
C PHE A 73 2.69 -11.42 -5.27
N ARG A 74 3.63 -11.96 -4.50
CA ARG A 74 3.94 -11.44 -3.17
C ARG A 74 5.38 -11.71 -2.71
N GLU A 75 5.98 -12.78 -3.22
CA GLU A 75 7.31 -13.23 -2.85
C GLU A 75 8.28 -13.07 -4.01
N ALA A 76 9.58 -13.01 -3.71
CA ALA A 76 10.63 -12.86 -4.72
C ALA A 76 10.35 -11.70 -5.70
N LEU A 77 9.97 -10.54 -5.16
CA LEU A 77 9.66 -9.35 -5.94
C LEU A 77 10.89 -8.45 -6.01
N GLU A 78 11.13 -7.90 -7.19
CA GLU A 78 12.06 -6.81 -7.45
C GLU A 78 11.29 -5.53 -7.71
N MET A 79 11.90 -4.37 -7.43
CA MET A 79 11.30 -3.08 -7.73
C MET A 79 12.28 -2.19 -8.50
N GLU A 80 11.77 -1.48 -9.51
CA GLU A 80 12.52 -0.53 -10.32
C GLU A 80 11.72 0.77 -10.50
N LEU A 81 12.35 1.91 -10.25
CA LEU A 81 11.75 3.21 -10.51
C LEU A 81 11.70 3.47 -12.02
N LEU A 82 10.49 3.62 -12.57
CA LEU A 82 10.32 3.96 -13.99
C LEU A 82 10.29 5.47 -14.22
N THR A 83 9.43 6.18 -13.49
CA THR A 83 9.25 7.63 -13.69
C THR A 83 9.03 8.37 -12.38
N ARG A 84 9.32 9.68 -12.39
CA ARG A 84 8.91 10.65 -11.40
C ARG A 84 8.24 11.82 -12.09
N ASN A 85 7.12 12.26 -11.57
CA ASN A 85 6.35 13.39 -12.08
C ASN A 85 5.96 14.31 -10.92
N GLU A 86 5.81 15.60 -11.22
CA GLU A 86 5.11 16.56 -10.40
C GLU A 86 3.90 17.03 -11.20
N VAL A 87 2.74 17.08 -10.56
CA VAL A 87 1.49 17.58 -11.13
C VAL A 87 0.98 18.72 -10.27
N ASP A 88 0.65 19.83 -10.90
CA ASP A 88 0.03 21.02 -10.28
C ASP A 88 -1.03 21.57 -11.23
N GLU A 89 -2.26 21.17 -11.03
CA GLU A 89 -3.37 21.51 -11.89
C GLU A 89 -4.62 21.92 -11.08
N TYR A 90 -5.54 22.57 -11.74
CA TYR A 90 -6.81 22.98 -11.14
C TYR A 90 -7.96 22.40 -11.95
N TRP A 91 -8.95 21.87 -11.25
CA TRP A 91 -10.19 21.43 -11.85
C TRP A 91 -11.39 21.98 -11.08
N THR A 92 -12.52 22.07 -11.75
CA THR A 92 -13.75 22.56 -11.14
C THR A 92 -14.67 21.37 -10.86
N SER A 93 -15.04 21.20 -9.58
CA SER A 93 -16.03 20.19 -9.21
C SER A 93 -17.40 20.60 -9.73
N PRO A 94 -18.11 19.73 -10.47
CA PRO A 94 -19.47 20.02 -10.93
C PRO A 94 -20.50 20.02 -9.79
N THR A 95 -20.14 19.48 -8.63
CA THR A 95 -21.00 19.33 -7.46
C THR A 95 -20.18 19.59 -6.18
N GLY A 96 -20.87 19.90 -5.08
CA GLY A 96 -20.23 20.10 -3.78
C GLY A 96 -19.93 21.57 -3.46
N SER A 97 -19.33 21.80 -2.29
CA SER A 97 -19.02 23.12 -1.75
C SER A 97 -17.71 23.73 -2.28
N ALA A 98 -16.81 22.90 -2.81
CA ALA A 98 -15.54 23.35 -3.37
C ALA A 98 -15.72 23.72 -4.85
N GLY A 99 -15.54 24.99 -5.21
CA GLY A 99 -15.63 25.43 -6.62
C GLY A 99 -14.43 24.93 -7.42
N THR A 100 -13.25 25.44 -7.13
CA THR A 100 -11.98 25.06 -7.79
C THR A 100 -11.11 24.28 -6.83
N ILE A 101 -10.67 23.11 -7.23
CA ILE A 101 -9.81 22.22 -6.47
C ILE A 101 -8.44 22.19 -7.11
N ARG A 102 -7.39 22.42 -6.32
CA ARG A 102 -6.01 22.23 -6.75
C ARG A 102 -5.60 20.77 -6.54
N ASN A 103 -5.14 20.14 -7.59
CA ASN A 103 -4.57 18.80 -7.58
C ASN A 103 -3.04 18.92 -7.70
N HIS A 104 -2.34 18.90 -6.56
CA HIS A 104 -0.89 19.13 -6.50
C HIS A 104 -0.20 18.01 -5.74
N TYR A 105 0.59 17.21 -6.45
CA TYR A 105 1.30 16.06 -5.90
C TYR A 105 2.60 15.76 -6.64
N ASN A 106 3.49 15.03 -5.97
CA ASN A 106 4.57 14.30 -6.60
C ASN A 106 4.19 12.84 -6.74
N GLU A 107 4.59 12.22 -7.85
CA GLU A 107 4.26 10.85 -8.21
C GLU A 107 5.53 10.06 -8.57
N ALA A 108 5.56 8.78 -8.21
CA ALA A 108 6.48 7.81 -8.75
C ALA A 108 5.71 6.62 -9.33
N THR A 109 6.12 6.17 -10.51
CA THR A 109 5.70 4.89 -11.08
C THR A 109 6.84 3.89 -10.90
N ILE A 110 6.53 2.78 -10.24
CA ILE A 110 7.50 1.74 -9.85
C ILE A 110 7.07 0.43 -10.50
N GLU A 111 7.93 -0.17 -11.32
CA GLU A 111 7.72 -1.53 -11.81
C GLU A 111 8.02 -2.51 -10.67
N ILE A 112 7.10 -3.42 -10.42
CA ILE A 112 7.28 -4.55 -9.53
C ILE A 112 7.30 -5.80 -10.40
N ARG A 113 8.40 -6.54 -10.32
CA ARG A 113 8.65 -7.76 -11.12
C ARG A 113 8.81 -8.97 -10.22
N GLU A 114 8.21 -10.07 -10.60
CA GLU A 114 8.40 -11.35 -9.93
C GLU A 114 9.59 -12.09 -10.54
N GLU A 115 10.57 -12.45 -9.71
CA GLU A 115 11.73 -13.21 -10.14
C GLU A 115 11.33 -14.60 -10.67
N GLY A 116 12.00 -15.06 -11.71
CA GLY A 116 11.85 -16.41 -12.27
C GLY A 116 10.58 -16.63 -13.09
N ILE A 117 9.45 -16.00 -12.77
CA ILE A 117 8.18 -16.09 -13.52
C ILE A 117 8.06 -14.93 -14.52
N GLY A 118 8.56 -13.76 -14.14
CA GLY A 118 8.61 -12.58 -15.00
C GLY A 118 7.30 -11.80 -15.11
N ARG A 119 6.27 -12.11 -14.28
CA ARG A 119 5.08 -11.26 -14.19
C ARG A 119 5.45 -9.90 -13.66
N LYS A 120 4.79 -8.87 -14.17
CA LYS A 120 5.06 -7.48 -13.82
C LYS A 120 3.76 -6.73 -13.56
N LEU A 121 3.78 -5.84 -12.59
CA LEU A 121 2.77 -4.79 -12.42
C LEU A 121 3.47 -3.47 -12.09
N GLN A 122 2.72 -2.37 -12.14
CA GLN A 122 3.23 -1.08 -11.70
C GLN A 122 2.54 -0.68 -10.39
N LEU A 123 3.31 -0.13 -9.46
CA LEU A 123 2.82 0.58 -8.30
C LEU A 123 2.95 2.06 -8.57
N ILE A 124 1.82 2.78 -8.58
CA ILE A 124 1.78 4.23 -8.73
C ILE A 124 1.62 4.80 -7.31
N ALA A 125 2.56 5.63 -6.90
CA ALA A 125 2.63 6.21 -5.56
C ALA A 125 2.62 7.73 -5.66
N ARG A 126 1.71 8.39 -4.92
CA ARG A 126 1.54 9.85 -4.88
C ARG A 126 1.71 10.38 -3.46
N ALA A 127 2.34 11.54 -3.34
CA ALA A 127 2.42 12.28 -2.09
C ALA A 127 1.89 13.71 -2.30
N TYR A 128 0.88 14.06 -1.50
CA TYR A 128 0.21 15.35 -1.42
C TYR A 128 0.61 16.06 -0.11
N ASN A 129 0.30 17.34 0.04
CA ASN A 129 0.57 18.07 1.27
C ASN A 129 -0.30 17.64 2.46
N ASP A 130 -1.40 16.97 2.19
CA ASP A 130 -2.39 16.48 3.15
C ASP A 130 -2.55 14.95 3.18
N GLY A 131 -1.64 14.21 2.50
CA GLY A 131 -1.65 12.76 2.57
C GLY A 131 -0.88 12.06 1.45
N VAL A 132 -1.12 10.77 1.33
CA VAL A 132 -0.55 9.93 0.27
C VAL A 132 -1.61 9.02 -0.32
N ALA A 133 -1.38 8.58 -1.55
CA ALA A 133 -2.18 7.54 -2.18
C ALA A 133 -1.29 6.61 -3.02
N PHE A 134 -1.67 5.34 -3.11
CA PHE A 134 -1.03 4.40 -4.02
C PHE A 134 -2.04 3.43 -4.59
N ARG A 135 -1.76 2.93 -5.78
CA ARG A 135 -2.54 1.88 -6.45
C ARG A 135 -1.66 1.01 -7.31
N TYR A 136 -2.21 -0.11 -7.75
CA TYR A 136 -1.55 -1.01 -8.68
C TYR A 136 -2.18 -0.90 -10.07
N LEU A 137 -1.33 -0.98 -11.08
CA LEU A 137 -1.72 -1.10 -12.49
C LEU A 137 -1.20 -2.44 -13.01
N PHE A 138 -2.13 -3.31 -13.39
CA PHE A 138 -1.84 -4.54 -14.10
C PHE A 138 -1.75 -4.21 -15.60
N PRO A 139 -0.60 -4.44 -16.25
CA PRO A 139 -0.50 -4.24 -17.69
C PRO A 139 -1.25 -5.35 -18.43
N GLU A 140 -1.59 -5.11 -19.69
CA GLU A 140 -2.32 -6.08 -20.54
C GLU A 140 -1.63 -7.45 -20.59
N MET A 141 -0.30 -7.47 -20.53
CA MET A 141 0.51 -8.69 -20.56
C MET A 141 0.73 -9.36 -19.21
N PHE A 142 0.06 -8.92 -18.14
CA PHE A 142 0.19 -9.57 -16.81
C PHE A 142 -0.28 -11.01 -16.83
N SER A 143 -1.35 -11.28 -17.57
CA SER A 143 -1.90 -12.63 -17.81
C SER A 143 -2.55 -12.70 -19.17
N ASN A 144 -2.40 -13.83 -19.88
CA ASN A 144 -3.11 -14.09 -21.13
C ASN A 144 -4.61 -14.35 -20.91
N ASP A 145 -4.98 -14.69 -19.66
CA ASP A 145 -6.35 -14.95 -19.22
C ASP A 145 -6.85 -13.83 -18.30
N SER A 146 -8.10 -13.95 -17.84
CA SER A 146 -8.64 -13.07 -16.82
C SER A 146 -7.81 -13.15 -15.53
N ILE A 147 -7.62 -12.03 -14.87
CA ILE A 147 -6.99 -11.92 -13.55
C ILE A 147 -8.12 -12.11 -12.52
N LEU A 148 -8.04 -13.17 -11.74
CA LEU A 148 -9.05 -13.51 -10.70
C LEU A 148 -8.46 -13.22 -9.32
N ILE A 149 -8.58 -11.98 -8.85
CA ILE A 149 -8.05 -11.56 -7.54
C ILE A 149 -8.96 -12.10 -6.44
N THR A 150 -8.37 -12.82 -5.49
CA THR A 150 -9.04 -13.27 -4.27
C THR A 150 -8.71 -12.39 -3.07
N GLN A 151 -7.51 -11.80 -3.05
CA GLN A 151 -7.05 -10.92 -1.97
C GLN A 151 -6.01 -9.92 -2.49
N GLU A 152 -6.11 -8.67 -2.06
CA GLU A 152 -5.07 -7.66 -2.12
C GLU A 152 -4.43 -7.56 -0.72
N HIS A 153 -3.15 -7.86 -0.64
CA HIS A 153 -2.40 -7.80 0.61
C HIS A 153 -1.85 -6.39 0.83
N THR A 154 -2.70 -5.51 1.30
CA THR A 154 -2.32 -4.19 1.78
C THR A 154 -2.62 -4.12 3.27
N SER A 155 -1.69 -3.63 4.07
CA SER A 155 -1.86 -3.58 5.52
C SER A 155 -1.48 -2.22 6.08
N PHE A 156 -2.06 -1.86 7.23
CA PHE A 156 -1.90 -0.57 7.89
C PHE A 156 -1.57 -0.79 9.36
N ALA A 157 -0.34 -0.46 9.76
CA ALA A 157 0.12 -0.57 11.14
C ALA A 157 0.24 0.80 11.79
N PHE A 158 -0.42 0.95 12.93
CA PHE A 158 -0.39 2.11 13.81
C PHE A 158 0.19 1.73 15.17
N ALA A 159 0.48 2.71 16.01
CA ALA A 159 0.76 2.42 17.41
C ALA A 159 -0.53 1.89 18.10
N SER A 160 -0.41 0.79 18.82
CA SER A 160 -1.56 0.15 19.49
C SER A 160 -2.25 1.06 20.51
N THR A 161 -1.52 2.08 21.00
CA THR A 161 -2.00 3.09 21.96
C THR A 161 -2.62 4.32 21.29
N ASP A 162 -2.53 4.48 19.98
CA ASP A 162 -3.28 5.51 19.27
C ASP A 162 -4.79 5.26 19.44
N SER A 163 -5.60 6.30 19.34
CA SER A 163 -7.07 6.16 19.39
C SER A 163 -7.63 6.12 17.97
N CYS A 164 -8.77 5.43 17.79
CA CYS A 164 -9.43 5.40 16.49
C CYS A 164 -10.93 5.68 16.60
N TYR A 165 -11.46 6.24 15.53
CA TYR A 165 -12.88 6.41 15.28
C TYR A 165 -13.25 5.50 14.10
N TRP A 166 -14.06 4.47 14.36
CA TRP A 166 -14.27 3.36 13.46
C TRP A 166 -15.71 2.85 13.52
N ALA A 167 -16.20 2.30 12.41
CA ALA A 167 -17.50 1.65 12.34
C ALA A 167 -17.31 0.15 12.17
N PRO A 168 -17.96 -0.72 12.99
CA PRO A 168 -17.91 -2.15 12.79
C PRO A 168 -18.36 -2.52 11.37
N TYR A 169 -17.55 -3.35 10.71
CA TYR A 169 -17.94 -3.92 9.43
C TYR A 169 -19.05 -4.95 9.64
N ASP A 170 -20.08 -4.88 8.80
CA ASP A 170 -21.21 -5.80 8.76
C ASP A 170 -21.49 -6.17 7.31
N ASP A 171 -21.57 -7.46 7.00
CA ASP A 171 -21.82 -7.96 5.64
C ASP A 171 -23.22 -7.60 5.09
N PHE A 172 -24.13 -7.18 5.96
CA PHE A 172 -25.54 -6.95 5.60
C PHE A 172 -26.03 -5.51 5.75
N ALA A 173 -25.25 -4.66 6.45
CA ALA A 173 -25.67 -3.29 6.74
C ALA A 173 -24.49 -2.31 6.84
N TYR A 174 -24.71 -1.10 6.32
CA TYR A 174 -23.72 0.00 6.40
C TYR A 174 -24.02 0.99 7.54
N GLU A 175 -25.09 0.79 8.32
CA GLU A 175 -25.54 1.74 9.32
C GLU A 175 -24.95 1.48 10.72
N SER A 176 -23.78 0.88 10.81
CA SER A 176 -23.12 0.68 12.10
C SER A 176 -22.73 2.00 12.75
N LEU A 177 -22.99 2.11 14.07
CA LEU A 177 -22.61 3.29 14.82
C LEU A 177 -21.09 3.35 15.01
N TYR A 178 -20.51 4.50 14.76
CA TYR A 178 -19.08 4.75 15.02
C TYR A 178 -18.74 4.65 16.50
N ARG A 179 -17.55 4.13 16.77
CA ARG A 179 -16.98 3.92 18.09
C ARG A 179 -15.67 4.67 18.24
N TRP A 180 -15.34 5.05 19.45
CA TRP A 180 -14.06 5.65 19.79
C TRP A 180 -13.35 4.73 20.76
N ASP A 181 -12.25 4.11 20.32
CA ASP A 181 -11.51 3.12 21.09
C ASP A 181 -9.99 3.29 20.88
N ALA A 182 -9.18 2.58 21.67
CA ALA A 182 -7.78 2.37 21.30
C ALA A 182 -7.70 1.54 20.02
N VAL A 183 -6.73 1.83 19.17
CA VAL A 183 -6.51 1.09 17.89
C VAL A 183 -6.40 -0.41 18.14
N ALA A 184 -5.74 -0.82 19.25
CA ALA A 184 -5.63 -2.23 19.63
C ALA A 184 -6.97 -2.93 19.92
N SER A 185 -8.03 -2.19 20.17
CA SER A 185 -9.37 -2.72 20.53
C SER A 185 -10.33 -2.75 19.35
N ALA A 186 -10.00 -2.08 18.25
CA ALA A 186 -10.83 -2.06 17.05
C ALA A 186 -10.90 -3.46 16.42
N LYS A 187 -12.08 -3.78 15.91
CA LYS A 187 -12.36 -5.03 15.21
C LYS A 187 -12.38 -4.79 13.68
N ALA A 188 -12.97 -5.71 12.94
CA ALA A 188 -13.22 -5.49 11.51
C ALA A 188 -14.02 -4.19 11.32
N SER A 189 -13.52 -3.32 10.46
CA SER A 189 -14.03 -1.96 10.29
C SER A 189 -14.25 -1.63 8.83
N SER A 190 -15.39 -0.99 8.54
CA SER A 190 -15.59 -0.29 7.28
C SER A 190 -14.63 0.89 7.15
N THR A 191 -14.37 1.35 5.94
CA THR A 191 -13.69 2.62 5.69
C THR A 191 -14.72 3.76 5.56
N PRO A 192 -14.38 5.00 5.93
CA PRO A 192 -13.08 5.46 6.39
C PRO A 192 -12.76 5.03 7.83
N PHE A 193 -11.51 4.60 8.07
CA PHE A 193 -10.98 4.29 9.37
C PHE A 193 -10.08 5.43 9.84
N THR A 194 -10.49 6.13 10.90
CA THR A 194 -9.81 7.36 11.33
C THR A 194 -9.03 7.14 12.62
N VAL A 195 -7.75 7.50 12.62
CA VAL A 195 -6.84 7.35 13.76
C VAL A 195 -6.39 8.73 14.25
N LYS A 196 -6.48 8.97 15.54
CA LYS A 196 -5.82 10.07 16.23
C LYS A 196 -4.54 9.58 16.87
N LYS A 197 -3.42 10.01 16.35
CA LYS A 197 -2.11 9.63 16.86
C LYS A 197 -1.78 10.35 18.16
N GLN A 198 -0.96 9.73 19.01
CA GLN A 198 -0.44 10.37 20.23
C GLN A 198 0.33 11.66 19.92
N SER A 199 0.94 11.77 18.74
CA SER A 199 1.59 13.00 18.26
C SER A 199 0.64 14.16 17.92
N GLY A 200 -0.68 13.92 17.99
CA GLY A 200 -1.72 14.89 17.65
C GLY A 200 -2.18 14.87 16.18
N ALA A 201 -1.50 14.14 15.30
CA ALA A 201 -1.94 14.00 13.92
C ALA A 201 -3.23 13.17 13.82
N TRP A 202 -4.09 13.54 12.87
CA TRP A 202 -5.27 12.82 12.48
C TRP A 202 -5.02 12.14 11.14
N VAL A 203 -5.36 10.87 11.03
CA VAL A 203 -5.09 10.03 9.86
C VAL A 203 -6.36 9.31 9.49
N SER A 204 -6.75 9.34 8.22
CA SER A 204 -7.91 8.59 7.73
C SER A 204 -7.50 7.66 6.60
N ILE A 205 -7.87 6.40 6.73
CA ILE A 205 -7.67 5.39 5.68
C ILE A 205 -8.99 5.23 4.92
N HIS A 206 -8.92 5.36 3.60
CA HIS A 206 -10.05 5.10 2.73
C HIS A 206 -9.57 4.69 1.32
N GLU A 207 -10.50 4.52 0.41
CA GLU A 207 -10.22 4.20 -0.99
C GLU A 207 -10.91 5.18 -1.93
N ALA A 208 -10.36 5.34 -3.13
CA ALA A 208 -10.93 6.20 -4.15
C ALA A 208 -10.86 5.54 -5.53
N GLU A 209 -11.70 6.04 -6.44
CA GLU A 209 -11.84 5.48 -7.78
C GLU A 209 -12.18 3.98 -7.72
N LEU A 210 -13.17 3.62 -6.89
CA LEU A 210 -13.67 2.26 -6.77
C LEU A 210 -14.55 1.94 -7.98
N VAL A 211 -13.92 1.45 -9.05
CA VAL A 211 -14.57 1.08 -10.30
C VAL A 211 -14.23 -0.35 -10.65
N ASP A 212 -15.26 -1.18 -10.82
CA ASP A 212 -15.15 -2.61 -11.15
C ASP A 212 -14.21 -3.41 -10.22
N TYR A 213 -14.14 -3.00 -8.95
CA TYR A 213 -13.34 -3.62 -7.91
C TYR A 213 -14.17 -3.83 -6.65
N SER A 214 -13.76 -4.77 -5.78
CA SER A 214 -14.39 -4.97 -4.49
C SER A 214 -13.99 -3.86 -3.51
N GLU A 215 -14.95 -3.40 -2.72
CA GLU A 215 -14.66 -2.50 -1.60
C GLU A 215 -13.68 -3.13 -0.60
N MET A 216 -12.94 -2.27 0.09
CA MET A 216 -12.02 -2.66 1.13
C MET A 216 -12.64 -2.43 2.51
N TYR A 217 -12.61 -3.45 3.38
CA TYR A 217 -12.73 -3.25 4.82
C TYR A 217 -11.42 -3.66 5.52
N LEU A 218 -11.21 -3.19 6.73
CA LEU A 218 -10.00 -3.42 7.50
C LEU A 218 -10.24 -4.49 8.54
N LYS A 219 -9.44 -5.56 8.53
CA LYS A 219 -9.49 -6.66 9.49
C LYS A 219 -8.24 -6.64 10.38
N PRO A 220 -8.37 -6.71 11.72
CA PRO A 220 -7.21 -6.78 12.60
C PRO A 220 -6.33 -7.98 12.28
N ILE A 221 -5.00 -7.78 12.29
CA ILE A 221 -4.02 -8.86 12.25
C ILE A 221 -3.78 -9.33 13.68
N GLU A 222 -4.32 -10.48 14.06
CA GLU A 222 -4.32 -10.97 15.44
C GLU A 222 -2.94 -11.03 16.08
N SER A 223 -1.92 -11.37 15.31
CA SER A 223 -0.53 -11.46 15.78
C SER A 223 0.18 -10.11 15.93
N LYS A 224 -0.44 -8.99 15.51
CA LYS A 224 0.17 -7.65 15.43
C LYS A 224 -0.78 -6.57 15.94
N SER A 225 -0.74 -6.32 17.22
CA SER A 225 -1.59 -5.29 17.86
C SER A 225 -1.44 -3.93 17.20
N GLY A 226 -2.56 -3.34 16.79
CA GLY A 226 -2.60 -2.05 16.07
C GLY A 226 -2.41 -2.14 14.57
N ALA A 227 -2.33 -3.35 14.02
CA ALA A 227 -2.23 -3.57 12.59
C ALA A 227 -3.51 -4.18 12.01
N PHE A 228 -3.83 -3.74 10.79
CA PHE A 228 -4.99 -4.19 10.02
C PHE A 228 -4.56 -4.57 8.60
N GLU A 229 -5.20 -5.58 8.06
CA GLU A 229 -5.10 -5.92 6.63
C GLU A 229 -6.33 -5.43 5.88
N SER A 230 -6.15 -5.02 4.63
CA SER A 230 -7.26 -4.83 3.71
C SER A 230 -7.89 -6.19 3.44
N THR A 231 -9.19 -6.27 3.48
CA THR A 231 -9.93 -7.47 3.12
C THR A 231 -10.97 -7.08 2.08
N LEU A 232 -10.98 -7.82 0.97
CA LEU A 232 -11.92 -7.58 -0.11
C LEU A 232 -13.16 -8.45 0.11
N HIS A 233 -14.34 -7.93 -0.24
CA HIS A 233 -15.57 -8.70 -0.17
C HIS A 233 -15.70 -9.62 -1.41
N PRO A 234 -15.64 -10.95 -1.25
CA PRO A 234 -15.64 -11.86 -2.38
C PRO A 234 -17.06 -12.17 -2.88
N TRP A 235 -17.16 -12.53 -4.14
CA TRP A 235 -18.33 -13.24 -4.66
C TRP A 235 -18.44 -14.65 -4.05
N PRO A 236 -19.60 -15.34 -4.20
CA PRO A 236 -19.80 -16.68 -3.63
C PRO A 236 -18.76 -17.73 -4.04
N ASP A 237 -18.04 -17.52 -5.13
CA ASP A 237 -16.95 -18.38 -5.59
C ASP A 237 -15.57 -18.03 -5.02
N GLY A 238 -15.51 -17.05 -4.11
CA GLY A 238 -14.28 -16.62 -3.44
C GLY A 238 -13.43 -15.62 -4.22
N VAL A 239 -13.86 -15.22 -5.43
CA VAL A 239 -13.16 -14.21 -6.23
C VAL A 239 -13.69 -12.81 -5.90
N ALA A 240 -12.82 -11.91 -5.50
CA ALA A 240 -13.20 -10.54 -5.15
C ALA A 240 -13.24 -9.59 -6.37
N CYS A 241 -12.34 -9.79 -7.31
CA CYS A 241 -12.29 -9.00 -8.54
C CYS A 241 -11.92 -9.85 -9.75
N ARG A 242 -12.55 -9.55 -10.88
CA ARG A 242 -12.29 -10.15 -12.19
C ARG A 242 -11.90 -9.06 -13.15
N ALA A 243 -10.63 -9.05 -13.56
CA ALA A 243 -10.12 -8.11 -14.53
C ALA A 243 -9.66 -8.81 -15.80
N LYS A 244 -9.67 -8.10 -16.92
CA LYS A 244 -9.15 -8.56 -18.21
C LYS A 244 -8.46 -7.41 -18.93
N GLY A 245 -7.28 -7.66 -19.46
CA GLY A 245 -6.47 -6.64 -20.09
C GLY A 245 -5.79 -5.72 -19.07
N ALA A 246 -5.46 -4.49 -19.49
CA ALA A 246 -4.93 -3.49 -18.58
C ALA A 246 -5.97 -3.08 -17.54
N TYR A 247 -5.56 -3.06 -16.26
CA TYR A 247 -6.49 -2.86 -15.17
C TYR A 247 -5.82 -2.13 -13.99
N SER A 248 -6.54 -1.18 -13.38
CA SER A 248 -6.08 -0.45 -12.19
C SER A 248 -6.92 -0.83 -10.97
N THR A 249 -6.27 -1.03 -9.82
CA THR A 249 -6.98 -1.11 -8.55
C THR A 249 -7.46 0.28 -8.12
N PRO A 250 -8.40 0.38 -7.17
CA PRO A 250 -8.67 1.63 -6.47
C PRO A 250 -7.41 2.20 -5.81
N TRP A 251 -7.42 3.50 -5.56
CA TRP A 251 -6.41 4.13 -4.72
C TRP A 251 -6.58 3.72 -3.27
N ARG A 252 -5.48 3.39 -2.60
CA ARG A 252 -5.38 3.26 -1.16
C ARG A 252 -4.88 4.58 -0.62
N CYS A 253 -5.74 5.27 0.12
CA CYS A 253 -5.56 6.65 0.50
C CYS A 253 -5.33 6.79 1.98
N VAL A 254 -4.35 7.62 2.34
CA VAL A 254 -3.99 7.97 3.71
C VAL A 254 -4.02 9.49 3.82
N LEU A 255 -5.12 10.06 4.31
CA LEU A 255 -5.18 11.47 4.66
C LEU A 255 -4.45 11.73 5.96
N ILE A 256 -3.75 12.87 6.07
CA ILE A 256 -2.92 13.20 7.23
C ILE A 256 -3.05 14.68 7.57
N GLU A 257 -3.84 14.97 8.61
CA GLU A 257 -4.15 16.32 9.02
C GLU A 257 -3.78 16.62 10.49
N SER A 258 -3.73 17.88 10.83
CA SER A 258 -3.47 18.34 12.20
C SER A 258 -4.73 18.36 13.07
N SER A 259 -5.91 18.23 12.48
CA SER A 259 -7.20 18.23 13.16
C SER A 259 -8.22 17.35 12.43
N ALA A 260 -9.26 16.92 13.13
CA ALA A 260 -10.39 16.20 12.50
C ALA A 260 -11.11 17.07 11.44
N ALA A 261 -11.20 18.39 11.68
CA ALA A 261 -11.78 19.33 10.69
C ALA A 261 -10.95 19.40 9.41
N GLY A 262 -9.63 19.29 9.51
CA GLY A 262 -8.73 19.22 8.34
C GLY A 262 -9.05 18.01 7.46
N LEU A 263 -9.28 16.83 8.03
CA LEU A 263 -9.68 15.65 7.26
C LEU A 263 -10.97 15.88 6.46
N PHE A 264 -11.90 16.61 7.03
CA PHE A 264 -13.18 16.91 6.37
C PHE A 264 -13.05 17.89 5.21
N THR A 265 -12.03 18.75 5.24
CA THR A 265 -11.77 19.76 4.20
C THR A 265 -10.69 19.39 3.20
N SER A 266 -10.01 18.25 3.41
CA SER A 266 -9.05 17.71 2.45
C SER A 266 -9.73 17.36 1.13
N ASN A 267 -9.07 17.68 0.03
CA ASN A 267 -9.50 17.35 -1.32
C ASN A 267 -8.58 16.30 -1.95
N LEU A 268 -7.87 15.54 -1.14
CA LEU A 268 -7.07 14.42 -1.58
C LEU A 268 -8.02 13.33 -2.05
N ILE A 269 -8.31 13.37 -3.32
CA ILE A 269 -9.12 12.51 -4.20
C ILE A 269 -10.32 13.21 -4.76
#